data_25c52e2f484ce495de416dc7b4e00ea4
#
_entry.id   25c52e2f484ce495de416dc7b4e00ea4
#
_cell.length_a   1.000
_cell.length_b   1.000
_cell.length_c   1.000
_cell.angle_alpha   90.00
_cell.angle_beta   90.00
_cell.angle_gamma   90.00
#
_symmetry.space_group_name_H-M   'P 1'
#
loop_
_entity.id
_entity.type
_entity.pdbx_description
1 polymer ?
#
loop_
_entity_poly.entity_id
_entity_poly.type
_entity_poly.pdbx_seq_one_letter_code
_entity_poly.pdbx_strand_id
1 'polypeptide(L)'
;MPAAAHAPVRSTFLPYHQPSIDADDEQAVLETLRSGWITTGPRTKTFEHTLAEYVGAARAVAVNSCTAALHLALEAAGVGSGDEVITSPITFASTANVIVHRGARPVFADVQPDTRNIDVDRLEAAITPRTKAVIPVDFAGHPADLDAIMALARNRNLVVIEDAAHSIGAEYGGRRVGGIADMTAFSFYATKNITSGEGGALTTNNIEWAERIAIMALHGISRDAWKRYGSEGYKHWDIIYPGYKYNMFDLQGALVLSQLAKIDRFWKRRVTLKATLDAGLSDIAEIDRLGERPGIKHAYHLYPIIVRTEALSADRDTIMNAIQAENVGIGVHFRAVHLHPYYQETFGFRRGDFPNAEYYSDRTISLPLYPRMSDADADDVVAAVRKVIARFRR
;
A
#
# COMPACT_ATOMS: atom_id res chain seq x y z
N MET A 1 10.06 26.08 38.04
CA MET A 1 11.41 25.67 37.55
C MET A 1 11.20 25.07 36.20
N PRO A 2 11.93 25.47 35.14
CA PRO A 2 11.88 24.75 33.87
C PRO A 2 12.40 23.34 34.14
N ALA A 3 11.62 22.32 33.78
CA ALA A 3 12.03 20.93 33.86
C ALA A 3 13.35 20.77 33.09
N ALA A 4 14.35 20.18 33.77
CA ALA A 4 15.62 19.85 33.15
C ALA A 4 15.32 19.15 31.81
N ALA A 5 15.78 19.72 30.71
CA ALA A 5 15.65 19.12 29.38
C ALA A 5 16.46 17.80 29.44
N HIS A 6 15.76 16.69 29.64
CA HIS A 6 16.39 15.38 29.56
C HIS A 6 16.90 15.19 28.12
N ALA A 7 18.15 14.73 27.98
CA ALA A 7 18.72 14.41 26.68
C ALA A 7 17.80 13.43 25.93
N PRO A 8 17.68 13.59 24.64
CA PRO A 8 16.90 12.65 23.82
C PRO A 8 17.52 11.24 23.87
N VAL A 9 16.72 10.22 23.67
CA VAL A 9 17.16 8.82 23.63
C VAL A 9 18.26 8.61 22.59
N ARG A 10 18.13 9.27 21.44
CA ARG A 10 19.12 9.21 20.37
C ARG A 10 19.89 10.53 20.23
N SER A 11 21.17 10.44 19.97
CA SER A 11 22.00 11.60 19.61
C SER A 11 21.80 12.03 18.15
N THR A 12 21.36 11.11 17.26
CA THR A 12 21.12 11.34 15.84
C THR A 12 19.71 10.94 15.47
N PHE A 13 19.12 11.63 14.47
CA PHE A 13 17.77 11.37 14.04
C PHE A 13 17.68 10.03 13.28
N LEU A 14 16.78 9.15 13.72
CA LEU A 14 16.37 7.93 12.99
C LEU A 14 15.22 8.30 12.06
N PRO A 15 15.38 8.26 10.74
CA PRO A 15 14.29 8.55 9.83
C PRO A 15 13.18 7.50 9.95
N TYR A 16 11.94 7.92 9.69
CA TYR A 16 10.78 7.03 9.68
C TYR A 16 10.96 5.84 8.73
N HIS A 17 11.60 6.07 7.59
CA HIS A 17 11.90 5.04 6.59
C HIS A 17 13.18 5.38 5.82
N GLN A 18 13.91 4.33 5.41
CA GLN A 18 14.97 4.39 4.42
C GLN A 18 14.88 3.16 3.50
N PRO A 19 14.95 3.33 2.17
CA PRO A 19 14.99 2.22 1.24
C PRO A 19 16.28 1.41 1.43
N SER A 20 16.17 0.09 1.27
CA SER A 20 17.32 -0.82 1.31
C SER A 20 17.87 -1.01 -0.09
N ILE A 21 18.77 -0.11 -0.49
CA ILE A 21 19.49 -0.17 -1.77
C ILE A 21 20.88 -0.72 -1.49
N ASP A 22 21.33 -1.65 -2.33
CA ASP A 22 22.68 -2.27 -2.27
C ASP A 22 23.35 -2.30 -3.66
N ALA A 23 24.56 -2.84 -3.72
CA ALA A 23 25.37 -2.86 -4.94
C ALA A 23 24.70 -3.57 -6.13
N ASP A 24 23.87 -4.59 -5.86
CA ASP A 24 23.15 -5.29 -6.94
C ASP A 24 22.09 -4.36 -7.57
N ASP A 25 21.42 -3.54 -6.76
CA ASP A 25 20.45 -2.57 -7.23
C ASP A 25 21.11 -1.47 -8.08
N GLU A 26 22.26 -0.95 -7.60
CA GLU A 26 23.07 0.02 -8.32
C GLU A 26 23.54 -0.55 -9.67
N GLN A 27 24.05 -1.77 -9.65
CA GLN A 27 24.53 -2.46 -10.86
C GLN A 27 23.41 -2.67 -11.88
N ALA A 28 22.21 -3.11 -11.45
CA ALA A 28 21.07 -3.31 -12.34
C ALA A 28 20.66 -2.02 -13.06
N VAL A 29 20.65 -0.89 -12.35
CA VAL A 29 20.35 0.43 -12.92
C VAL A 29 21.46 0.88 -13.86
N LEU A 30 22.74 0.73 -13.48
CA LEU A 30 23.88 1.10 -14.31
C LEU A 30 23.94 0.29 -15.62
N GLU A 31 23.69 -1.01 -15.58
CA GLU A 31 23.60 -1.84 -16.79
C GLU A 31 22.50 -1.36 -17.72
N THR A 32 21.33 -1.01 -17.17
CA THR A 32 20.21 -0.49 -17.96
C THR A 32 20.58 0.83 -18.62
N LEU A 33 21.22 1.77 -17.90
CA LEU A 33 21.72 3.01 -18.47
C LEU A 33 22.71 2.77 -19.60
N ARG A 34 23.68 1.86 -19.40
CA ARG A 34 24.72 1.52 -20.38
C ARG A 34 24.16 0.83 -21.62
N SER A 35 23.04 0.13 -21.50
CA SER A 35 22.37 -0.51 -22.64
C SER A 35 21.81 0.50 -23.64
N GLY A 36 21.59 1.74 -23.22
CA GLY A 36 20.90 2.77 -24.00
C GLY A 36 19.38 2.60 -24.07
N TRP A 37 18.82 1.51 -23.57
CA TRP A 37 17.37 1.28 -23.55
C TRP A 37 16.79 1.69 -22.20
N ILE A 38 16.34 2.93 -22.09
CA ILE A 38 15.90 3.51 -20.81
C ILE A 38 14.38 3.69 -20.69
N THR A 39 13.62 3.61 -21.79
CA THR A 39 12.13 3.58 -21.76
C THR A 39 11.63 2.16 -21.50
N THR A 40 10.31 1.95 -21.52
CA THR A 40 9.74 0.58 -21.35
C THR A 40 10.36 -0.40 -22.33
N GLY A 41 10.88 -1.50 -21.83
CA GLY A 41 11.60 -2.48 -22.65
C GLY A 41 11.83 -3.81 -21.94
N PRO A 42 12.98 -4.48 -22.19
CA PRO A 42 13.24 -5.82 -21.70
C PRO A 42 13.21 -5.96 -20.17
N ARG A 43 13.74 -4.99 -19.42
CA ARG A 43 13.77 -5.05 -17.94
C ARG A 43 12.38 -5.00 -17.35
N THR A 44 11.53 -4.11 -17.85
CA THR A 44 10.11 -4.02 -17.44
C THR A 44 9.37 -5.31 -17.78
N LYS A 45 9.60 -5.90 -18.97
CA LYS A 45 8.93 -7.16 -19.36
C LYS A 45 9.39 -8.34 -18.52
N THR A 46 10.67 -8.44 -18.20
CA THR A 46 11.18 -9.45 -17.27
C THR A 46 10.55 -9.28 -15.89
N PHE A 47 10.46 -8.05 -15.39
CA PHE A 47 9.81 -7.77 -14.11
C PHE A 47 8.33 -8.21 -14.11
N GLU A 48 7.54 -7.87 -15.16
CA GLU A 48 6.15 -8.29 -15.29
C GLU A 48 6.01 -9.81 -15.20
N HIS A 49 6.85 -10.55 -15.92
CA HIS A 49 6.85 -12.02 -15.90
C HIS A 49 7.20 -12.56 -14.52
N THR A 50 8.31 -12.10 -13.94
CA THR A 50 8.78 -12.54 -12.62
C THR A 50 7.80 -12.23 -11.52
N LEU A 51 7.14 -11.05 -11.56
CA LEU A 51 6.10 -10.69 -10.60
C LEU A 51 4.89 -11.61 -10.71
N ALA A 52 4.41 -11.87 -11.94
CA ALA A 52 3.28 -12.76 -12.17
C ALA A 52 3.55 -14.17 -11.62
N GLU A 53 4.74 -14.73 -11.90
CA GLU A 53 5.18 -16.02 -11.35
C GLU A 53 5.27 -15.96 -9.82
N TYR A 54 5.85 -14.89 -9.27
CA TYR A 54 6.04 -14.74 -7.83
C TYR A 54 4.72 -14.75 -7.07
N VAL A 55 3.70 -14.05 -7.55
CA VAL A 55 2.39 -13.99 -6.88
C VAL A 55 1.41 -15.07 -7.31
N GLY A 56 1.74 -15.87 -8.33
CA GLY A 56 0.86 -16.92 -8.85
C GLY A 56 -0.31 -16.39 -9.70
N ALA A 57 -0.13 -15.25 -10.36
CA ALA A 57 -1.10 -14.66 -11.28
C ALA A 57 -0.78 -15.01 -12.74
N ALA A 58 -1.79 -15.02 -13.61
CA ALA A 58 -1.58 -15.29 -15.04
C ALA A 58 -0.81 -14.16 -15.75
N ARG A 59 -0.99 -12.90 -15.33
CA ARG A 59 -0.36 -11.71 -15.92
C ARG A 59 -0.06 -10.65 -14.85
N ALA A 60 1.02 -9.91 -15.12
CA ALA A 60 1.28 -8.62 -14.46
C ALA A 60 1.48 -7.53 -15.53
N VAL A 61 1.09 -6.31 -15.24
CA VAL A 61 1.31 -5.11 -16.04
C VAL A 61 1.99 -4.06 -15.16
N ALA A 62 3.21 -3.70 -15.50
CA ALA A 62 3.98 -2.71 -14.78
C ALA A 62 3.58 -1.28 -15.20
N VAL A 63 3.38 -0.44 -14.20
CA VAL A 63 2.94 0.95 -14.37
C VAL A 63 3.76 1.89 -13.47
N ASN A 64 3.62 3.20 -13.69
CA ASN A 64 4.43 4.21 -13.00
C ASN A 64 4.02 4.46 -11.54
N SER A 65 2.90 3.91 -11.07
CA SER A 65 2.45 4.03 -9.67
C SER A 65 1.30 3.07 -9.35
N CYS A 66 1.09 2.74 -8.07
CA CYS A 66 -0.11 2.01 -7.63
C CYS A 66 -1.40 2.78 -7.95
N THR A 67 -1.38 4.10 -7.87
CA THR A 67 -2.52 4.95 -8.27
C THR A 67 -2.91 4.71 -9.73
N ALA A 68 -1.93 4.61 -10.63
CA ALA A 68 -2.17 4.25 -12.03
C ALA A 68 -2.72 2.83 -12.18
N ALA A 69 -2.22 1.87 -11.39
CA ALA A 69 -2.73 0.50 -11.37
C ALA A 69 -4.21 0.45 -10.96
N LEU A 70 -4.58 1.09 -9.85
CA LEU A 70 -5.96 1.18 -9.38
C LEU A 70 -6.88 1.88 -10.39
N HIS A 71 -6.42 2.98 -11.00
CA HIS A 71 -7.20 3.71 -12.00
C HIS A 71 -7.47 2.85 -13.24
N LEU A 72 -6.45 2.16 -13.76
CA LEU A 72 -6.57 1.26 -14.90
C LEU A 72 -7.43 0.03 -14.58
N ALA A 73 -7.40 -0.47 -13.33
CA ALA A 73 -8.26 -1.56 -12.88
C ALA A 73 -9.74 -1.16 -12.93
N LEU A 74 -10.08 0.02 -12.42
CA LEU A 74 -11.45 0.56 -12.50
C LEU A 74 -11.89 0.79 -13.95
N GLU A 75 -10.98 1.30 -14.80
CA GLU A 75 -11.22 1.46 -16.25
C GLU A 75 -11.52 0.11 -16.92
N ALA A 76 -10.71 -0.92 -16.63
CA ALA A 76 -10.88 -2.27 -17.19
C ALA A 76 -12.17 -2.93 -16.69
N ALA A 77 -12.54 -2.69 -15.44
CA ALA A 77 -13.80 -3.14 -14.84
C ALA A 77 -15.04 -2.40 -15.40
N GLY A 78 -14.84 -1.37 -16.22
CA GLY A 78 -15.93 -0.58 -16.80
C GLY A 78 -16.65 0.32 -15.79
N VAL A 79 -15.97 0.73 -14.71
CA VAL A 79 -16.49 1.68 -13.72
C VAL A 79 -16.53 3.08 -14.32
N GLY A 80 -17.63 3.80 -14.12
CA GLY A 80 -17.82 5.14 -14.66
C GLY A 80 -18.90 5.95 -13.94
N SER A 81 -19.38 6.99 -14.60
CA SER A 81 -20.40 7.90 -14.05
C SER A 81 -21.68 7.15 -13.69
N GLY A 82 -22.20 7.39 -12.49
CA GLY A 82 -23.39 6.73 -11.95
C GLY A 82 -23.11 5.47 -11.14
N ASP A 83 -21.92 4.89 -11.26
CA ASP A 83 -21.49 3.73 -10.48
C ASP A 83 -21.04 4.13 -9.07
N GLU A 84 -21.07 3.16 -8.16
CA GLU A 84 -20.50 3.25 -6.82
C GLU A 84 -19.38 2.21 -6.66
N VAL A 85 -18.32 2.62 -5.96
CA VAL A 85 -17.22 1.71 -5.60
C VAL A 85 -17.02 1.78 -4.09
N ILE A 86 -17.04 0.63 -3.43
CA ILE A 86 -16.88 0.54 -1.98
C ILE A 86 -15.41 0.35 -1.62
N THR A 87 -14.93 1.10 -0.63
CA THR A 87 -13.57 0.93 -0.08
C THR A 87 -13.52 1.25 1.41
N SER A 88 -12.35 1.08 2.04
CA SER A 88 -12.09 1.44 3.43
C SER A 88 -11.86 2.95 3.60
N PRO A 89 -12.36 3.58 4.67
CA PRO A 89 -11.97 4.95 5.02
C PRO A 89 -10.54 5.04 5.57
N ILE A 90 -9.92 3.91 6.01
CA ILE A 90 -8.51 3.84 6.43
C ILE A 90 -7.67 3.36 5.25
N THR A 91 -7.28 4.30 4.43
CA THR A 91 -6.43 4.11 3.26
C THR A 91 -5.71 5.39 2.88
N PHE A 92 -4.73 5.30 1.98
CA PHE A 92 -4.18 6.47 1.31
C PHE A 92 -5.21 7.06 0.34
N ALA A 93 -5.22 8.37 0.20
CA ALA A 93 -6.25 9.09 -0.58
C ALA A 93 -6.37 8.58 -2.04
N SER A 94 -5.32 8.00 -2.63
CA SER A 94 -5.34 7.51 -4.01
C SER A 94 -6.44 6.47 -4.25
N THR A 95 -6.69 5.57 -3.29
CA THR A 95 -7.71 4.51 -3.41
C THR A 95 -9.11 5.10 -3.65
N ALA A 96 -9.45 6.19 -2.97
CA ALA A 96 -10.73 6.88 -3.16
C ALA A 96 -10.68 7.90 -4.32
N ASN A 97 -9.54 8.57 -4.54
CA ASN A 97 -9.40 9.55 -5.61
C ASN A 97 -9.59 8.93 -7.01
N VAL A 98 -9.07 7.71 -7.24
CA VAL A 98 -9.24 7.05 -8.55
C VAL A 98 -10.70 6.72 -8.87
N ILE A 99 -11.53 6.47 -7.85
CA ILE A 99 -12.98 6.31 -8.01
C ILE A 99 -13.59 7.61 -8.53
N VAL A 100 -13.22 8.74 -7.90
CA VAL A 100 -13.68 10.07 -8.31
C VAL A 100 -13.20 10.41 -9.73
N HIS A 101 -11.94 10.08 -10.06
CA HIS A 101 -11.40 10.31 -11.41
C HIS A 101 -12.16 9.53 -12.48
N ARG A 102 -12.80 8.41 -12.13
CA ARG A 102 -13.70 7.66 -13.03
C ARG A 102 -15.10 8.26 -13.14
N GLY A 103 -15.39 9.35 -12.41
CA GLY A 103 -16.74 9.92 -12.31
C GLY A 103 -17.69 9.08 -11.47
N ALA A 104 -17.20 8.04 -10.80
CA ALA A 104 -17.95 7.19 -9.89
C ALA A 104 -17.99 7.79 -8.47
N ARG A 105 -18.92 7.30 -7.64
CA ARG A 105 -19.05 7.71 -6.26
C ARG A 105 -18.27 6.77 -5.32
N PRO A 106 -17.32 7.28 -4.52
CA PRO A 106 -16.73 6.48 -3.45
C PRO A 106 -17.78 6.27 -2.35
N VAL A 107 -17.91 5.02 -1.91
CA VAL A 107 -18.69 4.59 -0.74
C VAL A 107 -17.71 3.98 0.25
N PHE A 108 -17.81 4.35 1.52
CA PHE A 108 -16.94 3.76 2.53
C PHE A 108 -17.71 2.72 3.35
N ALA A 109 -17.01 1.63 3.71
CA ALA A 109 -17.44 0.69 4.73
C ALA A 109 -16.44 0.72 5.89
N ASP A 110 -16.93 0.75 7.13
CA ASP A 110 -16.08 0.86 8.31
C ASP A 110 -15.13 -0.34 8.44
N VAL A 111 -14.14 -0.23 9.30
CA VAL A 111 -13.06 -1.21 9.46
C VAL A 111 -13.26 -2.09 10.69
N GLN A 112 -12.65 -3.26 10.65
CA GLN A 112 -12.55 -4.15 11.79
C GLN A 112 -11.72 -3.51 12.91
N PRO A 113 -12.11 -3.67 14.16
CA PRO A 113 -11.42 -3.04 15.29
C PRO A 113 -10.04 -3.61 15.61
N ASP A 114 -9.67 -4.77 15.06
CA ASP A 114 -8.39 -5.45 15.27
C ASP A 114 -7.39 -5.21 14.13
N THR A 115 -7.75 -5.54 12.89
CA THR A 115 -6.86 -5.48 11.73
C THR A 115 -6.85 -4.12 11.02
N ARG A 116 -7.92 -3.32 11.16
CA ARG A 116 -8.18 -2.08 10.42
C ARG A 116 -8.44 -2.29 8.92
N ASN A 117 -8.56 -3.52 8.50
CA ASN A 117 -9.08 -3.86 7.18
C ASN A 117 -10.59 -3.67 7.13
N ILE A 118 -11.14 -3.57 5.92
CA ILE A 118 -12.58 -3.41 5.71
C ILE A 118 -13.37 -4.53 6.42
N ASP A 119 -14.42 -4.15 7.13
CA ASP A 119 -15.33 -5.09 7.79
C ASP A 119 -16.31 -5.64 6.76
N VAL A 120 -16.38 -6.98 6.61
CA VAL A 120 -17.19 -7.64 5.57
C VAL A 120 -18.69 -7.42 5.79
N ASP A 121 -19.16 -7.38 7.04
CA ASP A 121 -20.58 -7.12 7.32
C ASP A 121 -20.94 -5.67 6.98
N ARG A 122 -20.03 -4.73 7.24
CA ARG A 122 -20.19 -3.31 6.84
C ARG A 122 -20.10 -3.14 5.33
N LEU A 123 -19.22 -3.90 4.68
CA LEU A 123 -19.15 -3.96 3.22
C LEU A 123 -20.47 -4.45 2.62
N GLU A 124 -21.03 -5.57 3.12
CA GLU A 124 -22.29 -6.09 2.61
C GLU A 124 -23.44 -5.10 2.79
N ALA A 125 -23.53 -4.45 3.96
CA ALA A 125 -24.55 -3.44 4.26
C ALA A 125 -24.43 -2.18 3.36
N ALA A 126 -23.25 -1.88 2.81
CA ALA A 126 -23.01 -0.73 1.94
C ALA A 126 -23.33 -0.98 0.46
N ILE A 127 -23.60 -2.24 0.06
CA ILE A 127 -23.88 -2.59 -1.35
C ILE A 127 -25.25 -2.05 -1.76
N THR A 128 -25.28 -1.36 -2.90
CA THR A 128 -26.50 -0.86 -3.57
C THR A 128 -26.59 -1.41 -5.00
N PRO A 129 -27.71 -1.20 -5.70
CA PRO A 129 -27.80 -1.56 -7.14
C PRO A 129 -26.80 -0.82 -8.05
N ARG A 130 -26.18 0.26 -7.58
CA ARG A 130 -25.15 1.02 -8.32
C ARG A 130 -23.74 0.54 -8.01
N THR A 131 -23.56 -0.31 -7.02
CA THR A 131 -22.24 -0.83 -6.68
C THR A 131 -21.68 -1.69 -7.82
N LYS A 132 -20.51 -1.33 -8.32
CA LYS A 132 -19.84 -2.00 -9.44
C LYS A 132 -18.60 -2.76 -9.02
N ALA A 133 -17.86 -2.23 -8.06
CA ALA A 133 -16.62 -2.82 -7.59
C ALA A 133 -16.40 -2.57 -6.09
N VAL A 134 -15.49 -3.36 -5.52
CA VAL A 134 -14.97 -3.20 -4.16
C VAL A 134 -13.45 -3.07 -4.24
N ILE A 135 -12.89 -2.11 -3.49
CA ILE A 135 -11.44 -1.97 -3.33
C ILE A 135 -11.08 -2.24 -1.85
N PRO A 136 -10.89 -3.51 -1.45
CA PRO A 136 -10.32 -3.82 -0.15
C PRO A 136 -8.86 -3.35 -0.11
N VAL A 137 -8.43 -2.88 1.07
CA VAL A 137 -7.05 -2.41 1.30
C VAL A 137 -6.37 -3.34 2.29
N ASP A 138 -5.19 -3.83 1.94
CA ASP A 138 -4.35 -4.67 2.81
C ASP A 138 -3.58 -3.79 3.79
N PHE A 139 -4.28 -3.27 4.79
CA PHE A 139 -3.73 -2.26 5.67
C PHE A 139 -2.48 -2.73 6.40
N ALA A 140 -1.43 -1.90 6.43
CA ALA A 140 -0.14 -2.14 7.06
C ALA A 140 0.63 -3.38 6.53
N GLY A 141 0.08 -4.08 5.52
CA GLY A 141 0.61 -5.34 4.98
C GLY A 141 -0.09 -6.60 5.50
N HIS A 142 -1.21 -6.44 6.20
CA HIS A 142 -2.12 -7.52 6.57
C HIS A 142 -3.19 -7.67 5.48
N PRO A 143 -3.26 -8.80 4.75
CA PRO A 143 -4.32 -9.04 3.77
C PRO A 143 -5.71 -8.87 4.36
N ALA A 144 -6.64 -8.31 3.58
CA ALA A 144 -8.05 -8.28 3.92
C ALA A 144 -8.65 -9.70 3.96
N ASP A 145 -9.89 -9.85 4.44
CA ASP A 145 -10.59 -11.16 4.47
C ASP A 145 -11.03 -11.58 3.05
N LEU A 146 -10.04 -11.88 2.20
CA LEU A 146 -10.21 -12.05 0.76
C LEU A 146 -11.23 -13.14 0.40
N ASP A 147 -11.25 -14.27 1.10
CA ASP A 147 -12.20 -15.34 0.77
C ASP A 147 -13.65 -14.89 1.01
N ALA A 148 -13.93 -14.22 2.11
CA ALA A 148 -15.26 -13.68 2.42
C ALA A 148 -15.66 -12.56 1.44
N ILE A 149 -14.73 -11.64 1.13
CA ILE A 149 -14.96 -10.54 0.19
C ILE A 149 -15.23 -11.10 -1.22
N MET A 150 -14.42 -12.06 -1.69
CA MET A 150 -14.59 -12.69 -3.01
C MET A 150 -15.91 -13.49 -3.10
N ALA A 151 -16.31 -14.17 -2.04
CA ALA A 151 -17.60 -14.89 -2.01
C ALA A 151 -18.77 -13.91 -2.09
N LEU A 152 -18.72 -12.83 -1.30
CA LEU A 152 -19.73 -11.76 -1.34
C LEU A 152 -19.80 -11.10 -2.72
N ALA A 153 -18.66 -10.75 -3.29
CA ALA A 153 -18.56 -10.09 -4.60
C ALA A 153 -19.15 -10.96 -5.73
N ARG A 154 -18.85 -12.27 -5.75
CA ARG A 154 -19.44 -13.22 -6.71
C ARG A 154 -20.95 -13.27 -6.62
N ASN A 155 -21.49 -13.34 -5.39
CA ASN A 155 -22.94 -13.38 -5.16
C ASN A 155 -23.66 -12.10 -5.59
N ARG A 156 -22.95 -10.99 -5.63
CA ARG A 156 -23.47 -9.65 -6.00
C ARG A 156 -23.01 -9.17 -7.38
N ASN A 157 -22.26 -9.99 -8.12
CA ASN A 157 -21.69 -9.66 -9.43
C ASN A 157 -20.82 -8.38 -9.40
N LEU A 158 -19.97 -8.25 -8.37
CA LEU A 158 -19.03 -7.15 -8.18
C LEU A 158 -17.62 -7.56 -8.57
N VAL A 159 -16.80 -6.60 -9.02
CA VAL A 159 -15.37 -6.78 -9.27
C VAL A 159 -14.58 -6.44 -8.00
N VAL A 160 -13.63 -7.30 -7.61
CA VAL A 160 -12.72 -7.04 -6.49
C VAL A 160 -11.36 -6.57 -7.02
N ILE A 161 -10.98 -5.34 -6.66
CA ILE A 161 -9.69 -4.72 -6.97
C ILE A 161 -8.93 -4.54 -5.66
N GLU A 162 -8.01 -5.45 -5.36
CA GLU A 162 -7.23 -5.42 -4.11
C GLU A 162 -6.17 -4.31 -4.15
N ASP A 163 -6.24 -3.36 -3.21
CA ASP A 163 -5.17 -2.39 -2.98
C ASP A 163 -4.11 -3.02 -2.07
N ALA A 164 -3.14 -3.66 -2.71
CA ALA A 164 -2.02 -4.37 -2.11
C ALA A 164 -0.77 -3.49 -2.00
N ALA A 165 -0.94 -2.15 -1.93
CA ALA A 165 0.19 -1.21 -1.86
C ALA A 165 1.11 -1.45 -0.64
N HIS A 166 0.64 -2.19 0.38
CA HIS A 166 1.39 -2.52 1.59
C HIS A 166 1.75 -4.01 1.70
N SER A 167 1.28 -4.88 0.81
CA SER A 167 1.23 -6.32 1.07
C SER A 167 2.02 -7.19 0.10
N ILE A 168 2.91 -6.62 -0.73
CA ILE A 168 3.82 -7.46 -1.54
C ILE A 168 4.61 -8.42 -0.62
N GLY A 169 4.56 -9.72 -0.92
CA GLY A 169 5.16 -10.79 -0.12
C GLY A 169 4.28 -11.33 1.02
N ALA A 170 3.07 -10.76 1.23
CA ALA A 170 2.08 -11.33 2.12
C ALA A 170 1.43 -12.58 1.53
N GLU A 171 0.86 -13.42 2.43
CA GLU A 171 0.10 -14.61 2.04
C GLU A 171 -1.21 -14.67 2.82
N TYR A 172 -2.26 -15.11 2.16
CA TYR A 172 -3.58 -15.37 2.71
C TYR A 172 -3.95 -16.84 2.50
N GLY A 173 -4.10 -17.61 3.58
CA GLY A 173 -4.39 -19.03 3.49
C GLY A 173 -3.37 -19.83 2.67
N GLY A 174 -2.08 -19.48 2.75
CA GLY A 174 -0.98 -20.11 1.98
C GLY A 174 -0.90 -19.68 0.51
N ARG A 175 -1.77 -18.79 0.04
CA ARG A 175 -1.73 -18.20 -1.30
C ARG A 175 -1.12 -16.80 -1.23
N ARG A 176 -0.23 -16.45 -2.14
CA ARG A 176 0.34 -15.10 -2.18
C ARG A 176 -0.70 -14.07 -2.60
N VAL A 177 -0.68 -12.92 -1.95
CA VAL A 177 -1.40 -11.72 -2.40
C VAL A 177 -0.97 -11.37 -3.81
N GLY A 178 -1.94 -11.07 -4.67
CA GLY A 178 -1.72 -10.79 -6.09
C GLY A 178 -2.28 -11.83 -7.06
N GLY A 179 -2.59 -13.06 -6.57
CA GLY A 179 -3.20 -14.11 -7.37
C GLY A 179 -4.62 -14.49 -6.94
N ILE A 180 -5.22 -13.77 -5.99
CA ILE A 180 -6.49 -14.15 -5.32
C ILE A 180 -7.67 -13.33 -5.80
N ALA A 181 -7.56 -11.99 -5.76
CA ALA A 181 -8.60 -11.08 -6.22
C ALA A 181 -8.71 -11.06 -7.75
N ASP A 182 -9.75 -10.45 -8.29
CA ASP A 182 -9.92 -10.28 -9.74
C ASP A 182 -8.78 -9.46 -10.34
N MET A 183 -8.39 -8.38 -9.64
CA MET A 183 -7.22 -7.56 -9.92
C MET A 183 -6.55 -7.15 -8.62
N THR A 184 -5.22 -7.08 -8.60
CA THR A 184 -4.45 -6.63 -7.42
C THR A 184 -3.45 -5.55 -7.84
N ALA A 185 -3.45 -4.42 -7.14
CA ALA A 185 -2.58 -3.27 -7.40
C ALA A 185 -1.46 -3.18 -6.36
N PHE A 186 -0.20 -3.16 -6.81
CA PHE A 186 1.00 -3.04 -5.98
C PHE A 186 1.66 -1.68 -6.12
N SER A 187 2.35 -1.25 -5.06
CA SER A 187 3.15 -0.03 -5.03
C SER A 187 4.63 -0.34 -4.84
N PHE A 188 5.46 0.36 -5.61
CA PHE A 188 6.92 0.34 -5.49
C PHE A 188 7.46 1.75 -5.20
N TYR A 189 6.66 2.56 -4.48
CA TYR A 189 7.10 3.86 -3.96
C TYR A 189 8.28 3.68 -3.00
N ALA A 190 9.07 4.73 -2.80
CA ALA A 190 10.33 4.71 -2.04
C ALA A 190 10.22 4.10 -0.64
N THR A 191 9.06 4.20 0.03
CA THR A 191 8.85 3.66 1.38
C THR A 191 8.34 2.22 1.42
N LYS A 192 8.02 1.60 0.28
CA LYS A 192 7.41 0.27 0.24
C LYS A 192 8.42 -0.85 0.54
N ASN A 193 7.91 -2.06 0.74
CA ASN A 193 8.72 -3.22 1.11
C ASN A 193 9.80 -3.55 0.09
N ILE A 194 9.53 -3.31 -1.18
CA ILE A 194 10.47 -3.22 -2.30
C ILE A 194 10.17 -1.95 -3.10
N THR A 195 11.16 -1.37 -3.74
CA THR A 195 11.00 -0.06 -4.38
C THR A 195 11.66 0.06 -5.74
N SER A 196 11.10 0.92 -6.58
CA SER A 196 11.71 1.50 -7.79
C SER A 196 11.82 3.03 -7.73
N GLY A 197 11.77 3.61 -6.52
CA GLY A 197 11.61 5.04 -6.29
C GLY A 197 10.16 5.47 -6.44
N GLU A 198 9.64 5.43 -7.63
CA GLU A 198 8.23 5.46 -8.03
C GLU A 198 7.92 4.23 -8.88
N GLY A 199 6.73 3.66 -8.75
CA GLY A 199 6.31 2.51 -9.54
C GLY A 199 5.09 1.82 -8.98
N GLY A 200 4.49 0.97 -9.80
CA GLY A 200 3.40 0.08 -9.44
C GLY A 200 3.28 -1.06 -10.42
N ALA A 201 2.41 -2.00 -10.10
CA ALA A 201 1.99 -3.04 -11.02
C ALA A 201 0.56 -3.44 -10.71
N LEU A 202 -0.11 -3.99 -11.73
CA LEU A 202 -1.39 -4.67 -11.58
C LEU A 202 -1.21 -6.13 -11.97
N THR A 203 -1.75 -7.05 -11.17
CA THR A 203 -1.81 -8.48 -11.48
C THR A 203 -3.25 -8.95 -11.63
N THR A 204 -3.48 -9.93 -12.51
CA THR A 204 -4.80 -10.51 -12.75
C THR A 204 -4.69 -11.88 -13.42
N ASN A 205 -5.70 -12.71 -13.21
CA ASN A 205 -5.90 -13.96 -13.93
C ASN A 205 -6.75 -13.80 -15.22
N ASN A 206 -7.36 -12.63 -15.43
CA ASN A 206 -8.12 -12.32 -16.64
C ASN A 206 -7.20 -11.73 -17.73
N ILE A 207 -6.94 -12.51 -18.77
CA ILE A 207 -6.04 -12.12 -19.87
C ILE A 207 -6.55 -10.89 -20.64
N GLU A 208 -7.86 -10.78 -20.85
CA GLU A 208 -8.46 -9.66 -21.58
C GLU A 208 -8.27 -8.35 -20.82
N TRP A 209 -8.46 -8.35 -19.49
CA TRP A 209 -8.17 -7.18 -18.66
C TRP A 209 -6.69 -6.81 -18.70
N ALA A 210 -5.80 -7.80 -18.57
CA ALA A 210 -4.36 -7.53 -18.63
C ALA A 210 -3.95 -6.89 -19.97
N GLU A 211 -4.49 -7.38 -21.08
CA GLU A 211 -4.24 -6.84 -22.41
C GLU A 211 -4.77 -5.42 -22.58
N ARG A 212 -6.01 -5.19 -22.14
CA ARG A 212 -6.63 -3.86 -22.18
C ARG A 212 -5.85 -2.86 -21.32
N ILE A 213 -5.46 -3.24 -20.10
CA ILE A 213 -4.66 -2.42 -19.18
C ILE A 213 -3.30 -2.07 -19.79
N ALA A 214 -2.59 -3.04 -20.36
CA ALA A 214 -1.30 -2.82 -21.00
C ALA A 214 -1.38 -1.82 -22.17
N ILE A 215 -2.44 -1.88 -22.97
CA ILE A 215 -2.71 -0.94 -24.05
C ILE A 215 -3.04 0.45 -23.50
N MET A 216 -3.95 0.53 -22.53
CA MET A 216 -4.37 1.80 -21.92
C MET A 216 -3.21 2.49 -21.15
N ALA A 217 -2.31 1.74 -20.55
CA ALA A 217 -1.14 2.28 -19.85
C ALA A 217 -0.19 3.06 -20.76
N LEU A 218 -0.23 2.84 -22.09
CA LEU A 218 0.60 3.51 -23.08
C LEU A 218 -0.26 4.10 -24.22
N HIS A 219 -0.94 5.19 -23.91
CA HIS A 219 -1.73 6.00 -24.86
C HIS A 219 -2.82 5.25 -25.66
N GLY A 220 -3.18 4.02 -25.29
CA GLY A 220 -4.11 3.21 -26.07
C GLY A 220 -3.56 2.71 -27.40
N ILE A 221 -2.23 2.69 -27.54
CA ILE A 221 -1.53 2.27 -28.75
C ILE A 221 -1.64 0.75 -28.93
N SER A 222 -2.00 0.30 -30.13
CA SER A 222 -2.07 -1.12 -30.47
C SER A 222 -0.74 -1.85 -30.24
N ARG A 223 -0.77 -3.16 -29.93
CA ARG A 223 0.42 -3.96 -29.59
C ARG A 223 1.53 -3.94 -30.63
N ASP A 224 1.21 -3.77 -31.90
CA ASP A 224 2.19 -3.76 -33.00
C ASP A 224 3.11 -2.53 -33.00
N ALA A 225 2.84 -1.52 -32.19
CA ALA A 225 3.65 -0.32 -32.10
C ALA A 225 5.13 -0.58 -31.67
N TRP A 226 5.40 -1.67 -30.95
CA TRP A 226 6.77 -2.06 -30.57
C TRP A 226 7.60 -2.55 -31.74
N LYS A 227 6.98 -3.12 -32.77
CA LYS A 227 7.66 -3.67 -33.96
C LYS A 227 8.23 -2.58 -34.88
N ARG A 228 7.84 -1.33 -34.68
CA ARG A 228 8.29 -0.20 -35.52
C ARG A 228 9.80 0.11 -35.46
N TYR A 229 10.47 -0.33 -34.39
CA TYR A 229 11.92 -0.19 -34.25
C TYR A 229 12.69 -1.49 -34.51
N GLY A 230 12.02 -2.55 -34.96
CA GLY A 230 12.61 -3.82 -35.33
C GLY A 230 13.11 -3.85 -36.78
N SER A 231 13.91 -4.89 -37.10
CA SER A 231 14.48 -5.11 -38.44
C SER A 231 13.44 -5.49 -39.53
N GLU A 232 12.17 -5.74 -39.15
CA GLU A 232 11.09 -6.18 -40.04
C GLU A 232 10.38 -5.04 -40.84
N GLY A 233 10.91 -3.83 -40.78
CA GLY A 233 10.33 -2.67 -41.44
C GLY A 233 9.30 -1.91 -40.60
N TYR A 234 8.96 -0.68 -41.05
CA TYR A 234 8.03 0.20 -40.35
C TYR A 234 6.60 -0.33 -40.45
N LYS A 235 5.96 -0.53 -39.28
CA LYS A 235 4.51 -0.79 -39.18
C LYS A 235 3.84 0.39 -38.48
N HIS A 236 2.78 0.90 -39.09
CA HIS A 236 1.94 1.92 -38.45
C HIS A 236 1.18 1.33 -37.27
N TRP A 237 0.87 2.15 -36.27
CA TRP A 237 0.11 1.78 -35.10
C TRP A 237 -1.16 2.63 -34.99
N ASP A 238 -2.21 2.06 -34.40
CA ASP A 238 -3.50 2.72 -34.19
C ASP A 238 -3.69 3.05 -32.71
N ILE A 239 -4.46 4.11 -32.45
CA ILE A 239 -5.01 4.40 -31.12
C ILE A 239 -6.36 3.69 -31.04
N ILE A 240 -6.43 2.64 -30.23
CA ILE A 240 -7.65 1.82 -30.09
C ILE A 240 -8.46 2.13 -28.84
N TYR A 241 -7.84 2.87 -27.88
CA TYR A 241 -8.47 3.43 -26.68
C TYR A 241 -7.91 4.83 -26.39
N PRO A 242 -8.66 5.70 -25.69
CA PRO A 242 -8.11 6.95 -25.14
C PRO A 242 -7.27 6.62 -23.91
N GLY A 243 -6.05 6.09 -24.12
CA GLY A 243 -5.18 5.62 -23.05
C GLY A 243 -4.40 6.73 -22.35
N TYR A 244 -3.62 6.32 -21.35
CA TYR A 244 -2.88 7.18 -20.45
C TYR A 244 -1.37 7.05 -20.67
N LYS A 245 -0.56 7.90 -20.05
CA LYS A 245 0.89 7.79 -20.00
C LYS A 245 1.30 7.25 -18.61
N TYR A 246 1.03 5.98 -18.36
CA TYR A 246 1.22 5.29 -17.08
C TYR A 246 2.26 4.16 -17.12
N ASN A 247 2.90 3.93 -18.26
CA ASN A 247 3.89 2.86 -18.42
C ASN A 247 5.10 3.04 -17.48
N MET A 248 5.59 1.94 -16.92
CA MET A 248 6.90 1.87 -16.26
C MET A 248 8.02 1.90 -17.29
N PHE A 249 9.15 2.54 -16.99
CA PHE A 249 10.35 2.52 -17.82
C PHE A 249 11.43 1.59 -17.27
N ASP A 250 12.39 1.19 -18.09
CA ASP A 250 13.32 0.10 -17.76
C ASP A 250 14.25 0.38 -16.57
N LEU A 251 14.58 1.64 -16.26
CA LEU A 251 15.34 1.94 -15.04
C LEU A 251 14.56 1.57 -13.78
N GLN A 252 13.25 1.86 -13.75
CA GLN A 252 12.36 1.43 -12.67
C GLN A 252 12.22 -0.10 -12.67
N GLY A 253 12.01 -0.69 -13.86
CA GLY A 253 11.90 -2.14 -14.05
C GLY A 253 13.13 -2.90 -13.55
N ALA A 254 14.32 -2.42 -13.84
CA ALA A 254 15.59 -3.01 -13.41
C ALA A 254 15.74 -2.97 -11.87
N LEU A 255 15.47 -1.80 -11.28
CA LEU A 255 15.56 -1.63 -9.82
C LEU A 255 14.57 -2.54 -9.09
N VAL A 256 13.28 -2.52 -9.48
CA VAL A 256 12.27 -3.32 -8.79
C VAL A 256 12.47 -4.82 -9.01
N LEU A 257 13.02 -5.25 -10.14
CA LEU A 257 13.36 -6.64 -10.39
C LEU A 257 14.48 -7.12 -9.44
N SER A 258 15.54 -6.31 -9.25
CA SER A 258 16.60 -6.59 -8.27
C SER A 258 16.05 -6.63 -6.84
N GLN A 259 15.15 -5.70 -6.50
CA GLN A 259 14.51 -5.64 -5.19
C GLN A 259 13.58 -6.85 -4.94
N LEU A 260 12.84 -7.32 -5.96
CA LEU A 260 11.94 -8.48 -5.84
C LEU A 260 12.71 -9.75 -5.46
N ALA A 261 13.91 -9.94 -5.97
CA ALA A 261 14.78 -11.07 -5.61
C ALA A 261 15.18 -11.07 -4.13
N LYS A 262 15.07 -9.93 -3.43
CA LYS A 262 15.49 -9.73 -2.03
C LYS A 262 14.31 -9.73 -1.04
N ILE A 263 13.08 -9.87 -1.51
CA ILE A 263 11.88 -9.65 -0.71
C ILE A 263 11.81 -10.53 0.54
N ASP A 264 12.20 -11.80 0.45
CA ASP A 264 12.19 -12.72 1.59
C ASP A 264 13.27 -12.36 2.63
N ARG A 265 14.44 -11.85 2.19
CA ARG A 265 15.46 -11.31 3.10
C ARG A 265 14.94 -10.08 3.84
N PHE A 266 14.29 -9.18 3.15
CA PHE A 266 13.69 -7.97 3.74
C PHE A 266 12.56 -8.33 4.70
N TRP A 267 11.71 -9.30 4.33
CA TRP A 267 10.64 -9.78 5.20
C TRP A 267 11.20 -10.38 6.50
N LYS A 268 12.20 -11.27 6.43
CA LYS A 268 12.84 -11.87 7.62
C LYS A 268 13.36 -10.78 8.55
N ARG A 269 14.00 -9.73 8.00
CA ARG A 269 14.51 -8.63 8.82
C ARG A 269 13.38 -7.84 9.50
N ARG A 270 12.27 -7.57 8.79
CA ARG A 270 11.10 -6.91 9.38
C ARG A 270 10.48 -7.74 10.51
N VAL A 271 10.42 -9.06 10.36
CA VAL A 271 9.96 -9.99 11.41
C VAL A 271 10.82 -9.88 12.67
N THR A 272 12.14 -9.87 12.53
CA THR A 272 13.07 -9.70 13.67
C THR A 272 12.84 -8.37 14.38
N LEU A 273 12.82 -7.26 13.64
CA LEU A 273 12.62 -5.92 14.21
C LEU A 273 11.25 -5.79 14.88
N LYS A 274 10.20 -6.32 14.23
CA LYS A 274 8.85 -6.37 14.81
C LYS A 274 8.84 -7.11 16.14
N ALA A 275 9.52 -8.26 16.24
CA ALA A 275 9.57 -9.03 17.47
C ALA A 275 10.22 -8.22 18.62
N THR A 276 11.27 -7.42 18.34
CA THR A 276 11.86 -6.50 19.32
C THR A 276 10.87 -5.42 19.77
N LEU A 277 10.17 -4.80 18.80
CA LEU A 277 9.15 -3.79 19.11
C LEU A 277 8.01 -4.38 19.95
N ASP A 278 7.52 -5.57 19.55
CA ASP A 278 6.45 -6.27 20.28
C ASP A 278 6.85 -6.59 21.73
N ALA A 279 8.03 -7.17 21.92
CA ALA A 279 8.52 -7.51 23.25
C ALA A 279 8.70 -6.26 24.12
N GLY A 280 9.27 -5.19 23.55
CA GLY A 280 9.54 -3.95 24.26
C GLY A 280 8.31 -3.09 24.56
N LEU A 281 7.18 -3.31 23.87
CA LEU A 281 5.95 -2.50 24.02
C LEU A 281 4.77 -3.30 24.59
N SER A 282 4.93 -4.58 24.91
CA SER A 282 3.84 -5.50 25.29
C SER A 282 3.16 -5.17 26.62
N ASP A 283 3.89 -4.59 27.56
CA ASP A 283 3.44 -4.28 28.93
C ASP A 283 2.94 -2.83 29.09
N ILE A 284 2.86 -2.05 28.00
CA ILE A 284 2.38 -0.67 28.01
C ILE A 284 0.86 -0.68 27.79
N ALA A 285 0.09 -0.52 28.88
CA ALA A 285 -1.37 -0.58 28.84
C ALA A 285 -2.01 0.59 28.05
N GLU A 286 -1.27 1.68 27.86
CA GLU A 286 -1.75 2.89 27.18
C GLU A 286 -1.64 2.83 25.66
N ILE A 287 -1.14 1.73 25.11
CA ILE A 287 -1.07 1.53 23.66
C ILE A 287 -1.65 0.18 23.25
N ASP A 288 -2.38 0.17 22.16
CA ASP A 288 -2.79 -1.04 21.45
C ASP A 288 -1.95 -1.23 20.19
N ARG A 289 -1.86 -2.47 19.73
CA ARG A 289 -1.21 -2.86 18.46
C ARG A 289 -2.26 -3.47 17.53
N LEU A 290 -1.93 -3.57 16.24
CA LEU A 290 -2.79 -4.29 15.31
C LEU A 290 -2.84 -5.79 15.65
N GLY A 291 -4.04 -6.37 15.48
CA GLY A 291 -4.22 -7.81 15.54
C GLY A 291 -3.68 -8.49 14.27
N GLU A 292 -3.32 -9.75 14.42
CA GLU A 292 -2.96 -10.64 13.31
C GLU A 292 -3.87 -11.85 13.33
N ARG A 293 -4.31 -12.29 12.15
CA ARG A 293 -5.21 -13.42 12.03
C ARG A 293 -4.45 -14.71 11.69
N PRO A 294 -4.90 -15.87 12.18
CA PRO A 294 -4.33 -17.17 11.82
C PRO A 294 -4.36 -17.40 10.31
N GLY A 295 -3.34 -18.08 9.78
CA GLY A 295 -3.24 -18.39 8.34
C GLY A 295 -2.78 -17.22 7.46
N ILE A 296 -2.41 -16.08 8.06
CA ILE A 296 -1.88 -14.91 7.36
C ILE A 296 -0.37 -14.81 7.53
N LYS A 297 0.35 -14.65 6.43
CA LYS A 297 1.72 -14.13 6.44
C LYS A 297 1.67 -12.63 6.20
N HIS A 298 1.83 -11.86 7.26
CA HIS A 298 1.81 -10.40 7.21
C HIS A 298 3.08 -9.85 6.54
N ALA A 299 2.97 -8.88 5.64
CA ALA A 299 4.15 -8.28 4.98
C ALA A 299 4.93 -7.31 5.89
N TYR A 300 4.37 -6.89 7.02
CA TYR A 300 4.94 -5.97 7.98
C TYR A 300 5.47 -4.67 7.34
N HIS A 301 4.64 -4.06 6.50
CA HIS A 301 5.00 -2.79 5.87
C HIS A 301 5.07 -1.64 6.88
N LEU A 302 4.07 -1.55 7.76
CA LEU A 302 3.99 -0.56 8.83
C LEU A 302 3.99 -1.25 10.20
N TYR A 303 4.41 -0.51 11.23
CA TYR A 303 4.22 -0.86 12.63
C TYR A 303 3.46 0.27 13.35
N PRO A 304 2.13 0.33 13.18
CA PRO A 304 1.32 1.33 13.87
C PRO A 304 1.01 0.89 15.31
N ILE A 305 1.08 1.86 16.22
CA ILE A 305 0.53 1.79 17.57
C ILE A 305 -0.70 2.69 17.66
N ILE A 306 -1.63 2.35 18.53
CA ILE A 306 -2.83 3.14 18.82
C ILE A 306 -2.74 3.62 20.26
N VAL A 307 -2.60 4.94 20.46
CA VAL A 307 -2.49 5.50 21.80
C VAL A 307 -3.88 5.66 22.43
N ARG A 308 -4.06 5.12 23.63
CA ARG A 308 -5.29 5.28 24.42
C ARG A 308 -5.27 6.66 25.10
N THR A 309 -5.71 7.68 24.36
CA THR A 309 -5.66 9.07 24.81
C THR A 309 -6.45 9.31 26.10
N GLU A 310 -7.45 8.47 26.40
CA GLU A 310 -8.20 8.47 27.66
C GLU A 310 -7.35 8.08 28.88
N ALA A 311 -6.28 7.30 28.68
CA ALA A 311 -5.32 6.91 29.73
C ALA A 311 -4.12 7.87 29.83
N LEU A 312 -4.03 8.86 28.95
CA LEU A 312 -2.93 9.80 28.85
C LEU A 312 -3.39 11.25 29.14
N SER A 313 -2.50 12.08 29.63
CA SER A 313 -2.71 13.52 29.88
C SER A 313 -2.49 14.38 28.63
N ALA A 314 -2.29 13.76 27.46
CA ALA A 314 -2.01 14.42 26.19
C ALA A 314 -2.76 13.73 25.02
N ASP A 315 -3.00 14.48 23.94
CA ASP A 315 -3.54 13.95 22.70
C ASP A 315 -2.45 13.24 21.85
N ARG A 316 -2.87 12.56 20.77
CA ARG A 316 -2.00 11.83 19.86
C ARG A 316 -0.89 12.72 19.27
N ASP A 317 -1.22 13.95 18.87
CA ASP A 317 -0.27 14.84 18.20
C ASP A 317 0.81 15.32 19.16
N THR A 318 0.46 15.58 20.42
CA THR A 318 1.42 15.88 21.50
C THR A 318 2.35 14.69 21.77
N ILE A 319 1.81 13.46 21.82
CA ILE A 319 2.61 12.23 21.98
C ILE A 319 3.56 12.06 20.78
N MET A 320 3.07 12.25 19.56
CA MET A 320 3.90 12.21 18.36
C MET A 320 5.08 13.17 18.43
N ASN A 321 4.79 14.45 18.71
CA ASN A 321 5.84 15.47 18.82
C ASN A 321 6.86 15.13 19.91
N ALA A 322 6.42 14.53 21.02
CA ALA A 322 7.31 14.10 22.09
C ALA A 322 8.21 12.91 21.66
N ILE A 323 7.68 11.93 20.93
CA ILE A 323 8.49 10.83 20.36
C ILE A 323 9.50 11.39 19.33
N GLN A 324 9.09 12.32 18.49
CA GLN A 324 9.97 12.94 17.52
C GLN A 324 11.10 13.75 18.19
N ALA A 325 10.83 14.36 19.35
CA ALA A 325 11.85 15.06 20.17
C ALA A 325 12.89 14.09 20.75
N GLU A 326 12.63 12.79 20.80
CA GLU A 326 13.61 11.76 21.13
C GLU A 326 14.50 11.35 19.93
N ASN A 327 14.45 12.09 18.82
CA ASN A 327 15.12 11.83 17.54
C ASN A 327 14.65 10.54 16.83
N VAL A 328 13.39 10.18 17.00
CA VAL A 328 12.73 9.06 16.30
C VAL A 328 11.71 9.60 15.30
N GLY A 329 11.93 9.36 14.02
CA GLY A 329 10.97 9.69 12.94
C GLY A 329 9.71 8.84 13.04
N ILE A 330 8.56 9.44 12.84
CA ILE A 330 7.24 8.79 12.96
C ILE A 330 6.33 9.22 11.81
N GLY A 331 5.23 8.51 11.61
CA GLY A 331 4.22 8.81 10.60
C GLY A 331 2.79 8.61 11.09
N VAL A 332 1.82 9.03 10.28
CA VAL A 332 0.39 8.76 10.49
C VAL A 332 -0.17 8.02 9.26
N HIS A 333 -0.62 6.79 9.45
CA HIS A 333 -1.26 5.96 8.44
C HIS A 333 -2.57 5.38 9.01
N PHE A 334 -3.73 6.01 8.74
CA PHE A 334 -3.93 7.25 8.00
C PHE A 334 -4.98 8.12 8.73
N ARG A 335 -5.04 9.41 8.41
CA ARG A 335 -6.26 10.14 8.67
C ARG A 335 -7.36 9.55 7.80
N ALA A 336 -8.52 9.24 8.39
CA ALA A 336 -9.62 8.64 7.66
C ALA A 336 -10.07 9.53 6.49
N VAL A 337 -10.18 8.96 5.29
CA VAL A 337 -10.38 9.72 4.04
C VAL A 337 -11.66 10.54 4.06
N HIS A 338 -12.74 10.01 4.64
CA HIS A 338 -14.03 10.71 4.74
C HIS A 338 -13.98 12.00 5.58
N LEU A 339 -12.94 12.17 6.45
CA LEU A 339 -12.74 13.37 7.27
C LEU A 339 -11.94 14.48 6.57
N HIS A 340 -11.50 14.28 5.33
CA HIS A 340 -10.85 15.32 4.55
C HIS A 340 -11.89 16.28 3.94
N PRO A 341 -11.59 17.59 3.86
CA PRO A 341 -12.55 18.62 3.42
C PRO A 341 -13.22 18.27 2.08
N TYR A 342 -12.44 17.86 1.08
CA TYR A 342 -12.97 17.49 -0.22
C TYR A 342 -14.09 16.44 -0.16
N TYR A 343 -13.90 15.39 0.63
CA TYR A 343 -14.88 14.30 0.74
C TYR A 343 -16.10 14.72 1.56
N GLN A 344 -15.91 15.55 2.59
CA GLN A 344 -17.01 16.09 3.37
C GLN A 344 -17.89 17.04 2.54
N GLU A 345 -17.27 17.97 1.81
CA GLU A 345 -17.96 18.98 1.01
C GLU A 345 -18.64 18.36 -0.22
N THR A 346 -17.97 17.44 -0.92
CA THR A 346 -18.45 16.87 -2.18
C THR A 346 -19.46 15.75 -1.98
N PHE A 347 -19.26 14.90 -0.97
CA PHE A 347 -20.06 13.68 -0.80
C PHE A 347 -20.93 13.68 0.46
N GLY A 348 -20.78 14.70 1.34
CA GLY A 348 -21.59 14.89 2.54
C GLY A 348 -21.19 14.01 3.72
N PHE A 349 -20.01 13.38 3.68
CA PHE A 349 -19.51 12.58 4.82
C PHE A 349 -19.27 13.45 6.04
N ARG A 350 -19.45 12.84 7.23
CA ARG A 350 -19.34 13.53 8.51
C ARG A 350 -18.63 12.67 9.53
N ARG A 351 -18.12 13.32 10.57
CA ARG A 351 -17.64 12.61 11.76
C ARG A 351 -18.83 11.88 12.40
N GLY A 352 -18.59 10.64 12.80
CA GLY A 352 -19.59 9.70 13.32
C GLY A 352 -20.06 8.66 12.30
N ASP A 353 -19.78 8.83 11.01
CA ASP A 353 -20.21 7.89 9.97
C ASP A 353 -19.46 6.55 10.04
N PHE A 354 -18.18 6.56 10.48
CA PHE A 354 -17.30 5.38 10.53
C PHE A 354 -16.52 5.31 11.85
N PRO A 355 -17.18 4.93 12.96
CA PRO A 355 -16.61 5.08 14.30
C PRO A 355 -15.33 4.31 14.56
N ASN A 356 -15.14 3.10 14.00
CA ASN A 356 -13.90 2.33 14.15
C ASN A 356 -12.74 3.01 13.40
N ALA A 357 -12.98 3.46 12.18
CA ALA A 357 -11.99 4.17 11.39
C ALA A 357 -11.59 5.49 12.05
N GLU A 358 -12.55 6.23 12.60
CA GLU A 358 -12.31 7.50 13.30
C GLU A 358 -11.52 7.29 14.59
N TYR A 359 -11.89 6.28 15.39
CA TYR A 359 -11.16 5.91 16.60
C TYR A 359 -9.69 5.64 16.28
N TYR A 360 -9.43 4.85 15.22
CA TYR A 360 -8.09 4.54 14.76
C TYR A 360 -7.37 5.79 14.24
N SER A 361 -8.00 6.54 13.35
CA SER A 361 -7.45 7.74 12.70
C SER A 361 -6.95 8.78 13.70
N ASP A 362 -7.72 8.97 14.78
CA ASP A 362 -7.39 9.97 15.80
C ASP A 362 -6.25 9.52 16.75
N ARG A 363 -5.88 8.22 16.76
CA ARG A 363 -4.98 7.63 17.76
C ARG A 363 -3.74 6.95 17.19
N THR A 364 -3.67 6.73 15.88
CA THR A 364 -2.56 5.98 15.28
C THR A 364 -1.27 6.78 15.20
N ILE A 365 -0.17 6.11 15.53
CA ILE A 365 1.22 6.57 15.31
C ILE A 365 1.97 5.41 14.69
N SER A 366 2.55 5.58 13.51
CA SER A 366 3.39 4.57 12.87
C SER A 366 4.85 4.75 13.29
N LEU A 367 5.41 3.75 13.91
CA LEU A 367 6.82 3.68 14.31
C LEU A 367 7.70 3.21 13.14
N PRO A 368 9.00 3.53 13.15
CA PRO A 368 9.94 3.05 12.13
C PRO A 368 10.00 1.53 12.10
N LEU A 369 9.87 0.97 10.89
CA LEU A 369 10.08 -0.46 10.63
C LEU A 369 10.56 -0.65 9.20
N TYR A 370 11.88 -0.78 8.99
CA TYR A 370 12.46 -1.02 7.67
C TYR A 370 13.78 -1.82 7.76
N PRO A 371 14.15 -2.59 6.72
CA PRO A 371 15.23 -3.58 6.82
C PRO A 371 16.61 -3.02 7.16
N ARG A 372 16.89 -1.73 6.90
CA ARG A 372 18.18 -1.09 7.20
C ARG A 372 18.37 -0.70 8.69
N MET A 373 17.30 -0.76 9.49
CA MET A 373 17.43 -0.53 10.93
C MET A 373 18.35 -1.57 11.57
N SER A 374 19.24 -1.14 12.44
CA SER A 374 19.99 -2.03 13.34
C SER A 374 19.06 -2.54 14.47
N ASP A 375 19.52 -3.51 15.25
CA ASP A 375 18.78 -3.95 16.44
C ASP A 375 18.75 -2.84 17.48
N ALA A 376 19.86 -2.10 17.64
CA ALA A 376 19.93 -0.92 18.52
C ALA A 376 18.94 0.18 18.12
N ASP A 377 18.67 0.40 16.81
CA ASP A 377 17.65 1.35 16.40
C ASP A 377 16.25 0.93 16.86
N ALA A 378 15.94 -0.37 16.85
CA ALA A 378 14.65 -0.87 17.35
C ALA A 378 14.55 -0.72 18.88
N ASP A 379 15.62 -1.00 19.61
CA ASP A 379 15.68 -0.79 21.07
C ASP A 379 15.52 0.69 21.45
N ASP A 380 16.12 1.61 20.68
CA ASP A 380 15.97 3.05 20.87
C ASP A 380 14.53 3.51 20.61
N VAL A 381 13.85 2.96 19.58
CA VAL A 381 12.44 3.24 19.32
C VAL A 381 11.58 2.81 20.51
N VAL A 382 11.82 1.61 21.06
CA VAL A 382 11.14 1.14 22.27
C VAL A 382 11.40 2.08 23.44
N ALA A 383 12.65 2.45 23.69
CA ALA A 383 13.03 3.33 24.79
C ALA A 383 12.36 4.72 24.67
N ALA A 384 12.32 5.28 23.47
CA ALA A 384 11.67 6.57 23.18
C ALA A 384 10.16 6.51 23.45
N VAL A 385 9.46 5.48 22.95
CA VAL A 385 8.02 5.30 23.21
C VAL A 385 7.75 5.13 24.70
N ARG A 386 8.50 4.25 25.39
CA ARG A 386 8.34 4.03 26.84
C ARG A 386 8.55 5.30 27.65
N LYS A 387 9.59 6.06 27.35
CA LYS A 387 9.92 7.34 28.03
C LYS A 387 8.77 8.34 27.85
N VAL A 388 8.26 8.48 26.62
CA VAL A 388 7.18 9.43 26.31
C VAL A 388 5.86 9.01 26.96
N ILE A 389 5.46 7.74 26.83
CA ILE A 389 4.22 7.25 27.45
C ILE A 389 4.27 7.39 28.97
N ALA A 390 5.37 7.03 29.61
CA ALA A 390 5.54 7.19 31.07
C ALA A 390 5.40 8.65 31.52
N ARG A 391 5.88 9.61 30.71
CA ARG A 391 5.77 11.06 31.00
C ARG A 391 4.32 11.55 30.97
N PHE A 392 3.46 10.99 30.11
CA PHE A 392 2.09 11.44 29.89
C PHE A 392 1.03 10.53 30.51
N ARG A 393 1.44 9.46 31.21
CA ARG A 393 0.53 8.58 31.95
C ARG A 393 -0.25 9.37 33.02
N ARG A 394 -1.57 9.10 33.16
CA ARG A 394 -2.42 9.70 34.19
C ARG A 394 -2.26 8.99 35.53
#